data_34e70d64583eaf31fdc73d9bf6afac22
#
_entry.id   34e70d64583eaf31fdc73d9bf6afac22
#
_cell.length_a   1.000
_cell.length_b   1.000
_cell.length_c   1.000
_cell.angle_alpha   90.00
_cell.angle_beta   90.00
_cell.angle_gamma   90.00
#
_symmetry.space_group_name_H-M   'P 1'
#
loop_
_entity.id
_entity.type
_entity.pdbx_description
1 polymer ?
#
loop_
_entity_poly.entity_id
_entity_poly.type
_entity_poly.pdbx_seq_one_letter_code
_entity_poly.pdbx_strand_id
1 'polypeptide(L)'
;MKPQTLANGSVKYINPQTRTSVSTDISGRVTMLERPGLKATAFRADGRAARIEQTRPDGSTMLVERGRNDVRRVEVIRPGGVRVVTQGQRGFVERRLNQGYVARTYVVNNRSEVRVYRTTVYQNVQINSYVPAVVYRPAFYGWAAQPWREPVTYVWVQTPSSGAYVGFFAPEPRYPSASAWLADYMIAENLRHAYEAGLAAGSQANYQDAGSLGAPMTREVKDQLALQVRQQIESDQMASIQPASQMTGQEAVPGALAPRNRVFVVNSFIDVSSTANAQACSLTPGDVVQRSSDKLNPDGKVDIVILSAKNANCTAAFATALDLATLQDMHNQFRENIAAGLGKLATSSGSDGIPVAPAASPRAVVEGQAPVDEQARGLLMAQMAQADQSEDEAKLASDSAI
;
A
#
# COMPACT_ATOMS: atom_id res chain seq x y z
N MET A 1 -6.86 -40.90 -7.46
CA MET A 1 -6.29 -40.11 -8.57
C MET A 1 -5.27 -40.93 -9.36
N LYS A 2 -5.05 -40.63 -10.66
CA LYS A 2 -4.02 -41.30 -11.45
C LYS A 2 -2.73 -40.51 -11.41
N PRO A 3 -1.58 -41.09 -11.01
CA PRO A 3 -0.30 -40.41 -10.98
C PRO A 3 0.29 -40.31 -12.41
N GLN A 4 0.92 -39.18 -12.71
CA GLN A 4 1.71 -38.93 -13.92
C GLN A 4 3.03 -38.29 -13.50
N THR A 5 4.14 -38.97 -13.67
CA THR A 5 5.47 -38.43 -13.41
C THR A 5 5.86 -37.49 -14.56
N LEU A 6 6.30 -36.29 -14.23
CA LEU A 6 6.78 -35.28 -15.15
C LEU A 6 8.30 -35.40 -15.38
N ALA A 7 8.82 -34.81 -16.45
CA ALA A 7 10.23 -34.90 -16.82
C ALA A 7 11.22 -34.39 -15.75
N ASN A 8 10.77 -33.47 -14.89
CA ASN A 8 11.56 -32.92 -13.78
C ASN A 8 11.46 -33.74 -12.47
N GLY A 9 10.83 -34.94 -12.51
CA GLY A 9 10.66 -35.83 -11.35
C GLY A 9 9.49 -35.48 -10.44
N SER A 10 8.76 -34.37 -10.69
CA SER A 10 7.52 -34.04 -9.99
C SER A 10 6.38 -34.98 -10.42
N VAL A 11 5.35 -35.12 -9.57
CA VAL A 11 4.20 -36.00 -9.87
C VAL A 11 2.93 -35.17 -9.95
N LYS A 12 2.14 -35.39 -11.01
CA LYS A 12 0.80 -34.82 -11.16
C LYS A 12 -0.25 -35.91 -10.96
N TYR A 13 -1.14 -35.73 -10.00
CA TYR A 13 -2.28 -36.62 -9.73
C TYR A 13 -3.53 -36.03 -10.36
N ILE A 14 -4.25 -36.81 -11.16
CA ILE A 14 -5.43 -36.34 -11.88
C ILE A 14 -6.65 -37.17 -11.49
N ASN A 15 -7.74 -36.49 -11.13
CA ASN A 15 -9.07 -37.07 -11.00
C ASN A 15 -9.92 -36.60 -12.17
N PRO A 16 -10.20 -37.47 -13.17
CA PRO A 16 -10.95 -37.09 -14.36
C PRO A 16 -12.43 -36.81 -14.09
N GLN A 17 -13.01 -37.36 -13.01
CA GLN A 17 -14.42 -37.19 -12.68
C GLN A 17 -14.68 -35.79 -12.12
N THR A 18 -13.81 -35.31 -11.24
CA THR A 18 -13.90 -33.99 -10.63
C THR A 18 -13.12 -32.91 -11.39
N ARG A 19 -12.34 -33.31 -12.41
CA ARG A 19 -11.38 -32.45 -13.13
C ARG A 19 -10.38 -31.79 -12.20
N THR A 20 -10.05 -32.44 -11.09
CA THR A 20 -9.08 -31.94 -10.12
C THR A 20 -7.72 -32.50 -10.44
N SER A 21 -6.68 -31.66 -10.40
CA SER A 21 -5.31 -32.12 -10.47
C SER A 21 -4.47 -31.52 -9.32
N VAL A 22 -3.58 -32.32 -8.77
CA VAL A 22 -2.62 -31.92 -7.73
C VAL A 22 -1.22 -32.23 -8.22
N SER A 23 -0.33 -31.26 -8.18
CA SER A 23 1.09 -31.45 -8.49
C SER A 23 1.92 -31.41 -7.22
N THR A 24 2.87 -32.32 -7.10
CA THR A 24 3.85 -32.36 -6.00
C THR A 24 5.26 -32.15 -6.55
N ASP A 25 6.14 -31.63 -5.72
CA ASP A 25 7.58 -31.60 -6.00
C ASP A 25 8.19 -33.01 -5.81
N ILE A 26 9.50 -33.13 -6.04
CA ILE A 26 10.25 -34.39 -5.89
C ILE A 26 10.28 -34.90 -4.43
N SER A 27 9.98 -34.05 -3.45
CA SER A 27 9.87 -34.40 -2.04
C SER A 27 8.44 -34.81 -1.64
N GLY A 28 7.49 -34.82 -2.57
CA GLY A 28 6.09 -35.16 -2.34
C GLY A 28 5.24 -33.99 -1.80
N ARG A 29 5.80 -32.77 -1.63
CA ARG A 29 5.02 -31.62 -1.19
C ARG A 29 4.16 -31.08 -2.31
N VAL A 30 2.91 -30.72 -2.00
CA VAL A 30 2.01 -30.08 -2.96
C VAL A 30 2.57 -28.72 -3.38
N THR A 31 2.60 -28.48 -4.68
CA THR A 31 3.04 -27.21 -5.30
C THR A 31 1.92 -26.51 -6.04
N MET A 32 0.93 -27.27 -6.53
CA MET A 32 -0.20 -26.74 -7.26
C MET A 32 -1.43 -27.62 -7.09
N LEU A 33 -2.58 -27.00 -6.95
CA LEU A 33 -3.91 -27.58 -7.03
C LEU A 33 -4.72 -26.85 -8.09
N GLU A 34 -5.31 -27.58 -9.03
CA GLU A 34 -6.21 -27.05 -10.02
C GLU A 34 -7.52 -27.84 -10.03
N ARG A 35 -8.66 -27.12 -10.05
CA ARG A 35 -9.99 -27.66 -10.30
C ARG A 35 -10.83 -26.61 -11.03
N PRO A 36 -12.00 -26.96 -11.58
CA PRO A 36 -12.84 -25.97 -12.22
C PRO A 36 -13.10 -24.74 -11.34
N GLY A 37 -12.70 -23.57 -11.83
CA GLY A 37 -12.86 -22.30 -11.15
C GLY A 37 -11.88 -22.00 -9.99
N LEU A 38 -10.93 -22.92 -9.66
CA LEU A 38 -9.94 -22.66 -8.61
C LEU A 38 -8.55 -23.17 -8.99
N LYS A 39 -7.55 -22.31 -8.78
CA LYS A 39 -6.14 -22.65 -8.88
C LYS A 39 -5.41 -22.16 -7.63
N ALA A 40 -4.75 -23.06 -6.93
CA ALA A 40 -3.94 -22.75 -5.76
C ALA A 40 -2.48 -23.15 -6.00
N THR A 41 -1.55 -22.27 -5.61
CA THR A 41 -0.10 -22.43 -5.86
C THR A 41 0.73 -22.02 -4.66
N ALA A 42 2.02 -22.38 -4.70
CA ALA A 42 3.01 -22.01 -3.69
C ALA A 42 2.59 -22.44 -2.27
N PHE A 43 2.30 -23.73 -2.08
CA PHE A 43 1.91 -24.28 -0.78
C PHE A 43 3.04 -24.14 0.24
N ARG A 44 2.68 -23.77 1.45
CA ARG A 44 3.56 -23.62 2.60
C ARG A 44 3.72 -24.94 3.36
N ALA A 45 4.62 -24.94 4.33
CA ALA A 45 4.86 -26.13 5.16
C ALA A 45 3.63 -26.56 6.00
N ASP A 46 2.72 -25.61 6.31
CA ASP A 46 1.46 -25.87 7.02
C ASP A 46 0.33 -26.38 6.09
N GLY A 47 0.63 -26.62 4.82
CA GLY A 47 -0.33 -27.09 3.81
C GLY A 47 -1.25 -25.99 3.24
N ARG A 48 -1.11 -24.73 3.65
CA ARG A 48 -1.88 -23.61 3.08
C ARG A 48 -1.26 -23.11 1.79
N ALA A 49 -2.10 -22.79 0.81
CA ALA A 49 -1.65 -22.13 -0.41
C ALA A 49 -1.26 -20.68 -0.13
N ALA A 50 -0.12 -20.24 -0.67
CA ALA A 50 0.28 -18.83 -0.63
C ALA A 50 -0.45 -17.98 -1.67
N ARG A 51 -0.98 -18.60 -2.73
CA ARG A 51 -1.76 -17.92 -3.78
C ARG A 51 -2.93 -18.79 -4.22
N ILE A 52 -4.13 -18.19 -4.24
CA ILE A 52 -5.36 -18.82 -4.75
C ILE A 52 -6.01 -17.86 -5.75
N GLU A 53 -6.25 -18.36 -6.94
CA GLU A 53 -7.05 -17.69 -7.97
C GLU A 53 -8.37 -18.46 -8.10
N GLN A 54 -9.49 -17.76 -7.99
CA GLN A 54 -10.81 -18.38 -8.08
C GLN A 54 -11.73 -17.57 -8.99
N THR A 55 -12.39 -18.25 -9.94
CA THR A 55 -13.52 -17.72 -10.70
C THR A 55 -14.78 -18.35 -10.19
N ARG A 56 -15.77 -17.56 -9.82
CA ARG A 56 -17.02 -17.99 -9.21
C ARG A 56 -18.16 -18.07 -10.23
N PRO A 57 -19.24 -18.81 -9.89
CA PRO A 57 -20.42 -18.93 -10.78
C PRO A 57 -21.09 -17.60 -11.10
N ASP A 58 -21.01 -16.60 -10.21
CA ASP A 58 -21.53 -15.25 -10.42
C ASP A 58 -20.66 -14.39 -11.36
N GLY A 59 -19.58 -14.97 -11.90
CA GLY A 59 -18.61 -14.28 -12.76
C GLY A 59 -17.60 -13.42 -12.01
N SER A 60 -17.62 -13.37 -10.68
CA SER A 60 -16.58 -12.70 -9.91
C SER A 60 -15.27 -13.49 -9.92
N THR A 61 -14.15 -12.76 -9.90
CA THR A 61 -12.82 -13.33 -9.75
C THR A 61 -12.24 -12.94 -8.39
N MET A 62 -11.61 -13.87 -7.71
CA MET A 62 -10.96 -13.65 -6.43
C MET A 62 -9.50 -14.07 -6.51
N LEU A 63 -8.62 -13.23 -6.00
CA LEU A 63 -7.22 -13.50 -5.77
C LEU A 63 -6.95 -13.41 -4.27
N VAL A 64 -6.43 -14.48 -3.67
CA VAL A 64 -5.92 -14.51 -2.30
C VAL A 64 -4.41 -14.69 -2.37
N GLU A 65 -3.68 -13.84 -1.69
CA GLU A 65 -2.22 -13.91 -1.58
C GLU A 65 -1.81 -13.79 -0.12
N ARG A 66 -0.87 -14.63 0.31
CA ARG A 66 -0.19 -14.53 1.60
C ARG A 66 1.28 -14.29 1.37
N GLY A 67 1.74 -13.12 1.80
CA GLY A 67 3.15 -12.77 1.82
C GLY A 67 3.95 -13.59 2.85
N ARG A 68 5.26 -13.44 2.83
CA ARG A 68 6.20 -14.12 3.77
C ARG A 68 5.97 -13.73 5.23
N ASN A 69 5.43 -12.54 5.48
CA ASN A 69 5.03 -12.02 6.79
C ASN A 69 3.65 -12.51 7.25
N ASP A 70 3.06 -13.46 6.53
CA ASP A 70 1.74 -14.07 6.78
C ASP A 70 0.54 -13.11 6.66
N VAL A 71 0.75 -11.87 6.27
CA VAL A 71 -0.34 -10.93 6.01
C VAL A 71 -1.05 -11.33 4.72
N ARG A 72 -2.35 -11.59 4.84
CA ARG A 72 -3.21 -11.96 3.73
C ARG A 72 -3.69 -10.71 2.98
N ARG A 73 -3.55 -10.73 1.65
CA ARG A 73 -4.19 -9.81 0.72
C ARG A 73 -5.26 -10.55 -0.07
N VAL A 74 -6.45 -9.99 -0.14
CA VAL A 74 -7.55 -10.52 -0.96
C VAL A 74 -8.03 -9.43 -1.90
N GLU A 75 -8.21 -9.78 -3.16
CA GLU A 75 -8.79 -8.92 -4.18
C GLU A 75 -9.93 -9.65 -4.87
N VAL A 76 -11.10 -9.02 -4.93
CA VAL A 76 -12.26 -9.54 -5.65
C VAL A 76 -12.72 -8.50 -6.66
N ILE A 77 -12.82 -8.93 -7.91
CA ILE A 77 -13.43 -8.14 -8.99
C ILE A 77 -14.79 -8.74 -9.28
N ARG A 78 -15.85 -7.97 -9.11
CA ARG A 78 -17.23 -8.37 -9.33
C ARG A 78 -17.71 -7.98 -10.72
N PRO A 79 -18.74 -8.65 -11.28
CA PRO A 79 -19.46 -8.14 -12.42
C PRO A 79 -19.90 -6.69 -12.22
N GLY A 80 -19.77 -5.84 -13.26
CA GLY A 80 -19.99 -4.39 -13.13
C GLY A 80 -18.76 -3.61 -12.66
N GLY A 81 -17.61 -4.28 -12.43
CA GLY A 81 -16.32 -3.63 -12.18
C GLY A 81 -16.14 -3.12 -10.75
N VAL A 82 -16.97 -3.57 -9.79
CA VAL A 82 -16.74 -3.29 -8.37
C VAL A 82 -15.55 -4.12 -7.92
N ARG A 83 -14.51 -3.44 -7.40
CA ARG A 83 -13.30 -4.06 -6.89
C ARG A 83 -13.27 -3.94 -5.37
N VAL A 84 -13.06 -5.06 -4.68
CA VAL A 84 -12.96 -5.12 -3.23
C VAL A 84 -11.57 -5.62 -2.89
N VAL A 85 -10.83 -4.88 -2.06
CA VAL A 85 -9.46 -5.22 -1.67
C VAL A 85 -9.36 -5.20 -0.16
N THR A 86 -8.76 -6.24 0.42
CA THR A 86 -8.37 -6.27 1.84
C THR A 86 -6.89 -6.64 1.97
N GLN A 87 -6.21 -6.07 2.96
CA GLN A 87 -4.88 -6.49 3.38
C GLN A 87 -4.78 -6.36 4.91
N GLY A 88 -4.63 -7.49 5.60
CA GLY A 88 -4.79 -7.54 7.04
C GLY A 88 -6.21 -7.10 7.43
N GLN A 89 -6.32 -6.13 8.33
CA GLN A 89 -7.62 -5.57 8.77
C GLN A 89 -8.09 -4.37 7.95
N ARG A 90 -7.29 -3.87 7.02
CA ARG A 90 -7.66 -2.74 6.16
C ARG A 90 -8.23 -3.23 4.85
N GLY A 91 -9.17 -2.46 4.33
CA GLY A 91 -9.73 -2.71 3.02
C GLY A 91 -10.51 -1.54 2.48
N PHE A 92 -10.79 -1.63 1.19
CA PHE A 92 -11.65 -0.67 0.51
C PHE A 92 -12.50 -1.36 -0.54
N VAL A 93 -13.62 -0.71 -0.85
CA VAL A 93 -14.45 -1.01 -2.02
C VAL A 93 -14.25 0.11 -3.03
N GLU A 94 -13.83 -0.25 -4.24
CA GLU A 94 -13.64 0.66 -5.35
C GLU A 94 -14.80 0.56 -6.33
N ARG A 95 -15.41 1.70 -6.67
CA ARG A 95 -16.46 1.83 -7.67
C ARG A 95 -16.06 2.82 -8.74
N ARG A 96 -16.40 2.51 -9.99
CA ARG A 96 -16.24 3.45 -11.09
C ARG A 96 -17.24 4.59 -10.95
N LEU A 97 -16.78 5.80 -11.18
CA LEU A 97 -17.56 7.01 -11.32
C LEU A 97 -17.59 7.44 -12.80
N ASN A 98 -18.36 8.48 -13.10
CA ASN A 98 -18.37 9.09 -14.43
C ASN A 98 -17.01 9.77 -14.75
N GLN A 99 -16.77 10.04 -16.02
CA GLN A 99 -15.62 10.85 -16.51
C GLN A 99 -14.23 10.30 -16.15
N GLY A 100 -14.09 8.97 -15.99
CA GLY A 100 -12.78 8.35 -15.72
C GLY A 100 -12.31 8.48 -14.26
N TYR A 101 -13.21 8.70 -13.32
CA TYR A 101 -12.90 8.66 -11.90
C TYR A 101 -13.31 7.33 -11.26
N VAL A 102 -12.69 7.01 -10.14
CA VAL A 102 -13.07 5.92 -9.25
C VAL A 102 -13.15 6.43 -7.82
N ALA A 103 -14.08 5.92 -7.03
CA ALA A 103 -14.17 6.15 -5.60
C ALA A 103 -13.76 4.90 -4.84
N ARG A 104 -12.88 5.05 -3.86
CA ARG A 104 -12.53 4.01 -2.88
C ARG A 104 -13.17 4.37 -1.54
N THR A 105 -14.06 3.50 -1.06
CA THR A 105 -14.62 3.61 0.30
C THR A 105 -13.82 2.71 1.22
N TYR A 106 -13.05 3.31 2.11
CA TYR A 106 -12.30 2.65 3.17
C TYR A 106 -13.18 2.49 4.40
N VAL A 107 -13.05 1.38 5.12
CA VAL A 107 -13.72 1.16 6.40
C VAL A 107 -12.63 1.05 7.48
N VAL A 108 -12.55 2.07 8.34
CA VAL A 108 -11.56 2.16 9.42
C VAL A 108 -12.28 2.46 10.73
N ASN A 109 -12.07 1.65 11.76
CA ASN A 109 -12.67 1.84 13.08
C ASN A 109 -14.19 2.10 13.03
N ASN A 110 -14.91 1.30 12.26
CA ASN A 110 -16.36 1.43 12.02
C ASN A 110 -16.80 2.72 11.31
N ARG A 111 -15.91 3.52 10.79
CA ARG A 111 -16.19 4.71 9.97
C ARG A 111 -15.84 4.45 8.52
N SER A 112 -16.67 4.97 7.64
CA SER A 112 -16.40 4.92 6.19
C SER A 112 -15.82 6.24 5.72
N GLU A 113 -14.69 6.19 5.01
CA GLU A 113 -14.03 7.34 4.40
C GLU A 113 -13.95 7.12 2.90
N VAL A 114 -14.32 8.13 2.12
CA VAL A 114 -14.26 8.07 0.66
C VAL A 114 -13.08 8.87 0.15
N ARG A 115 -12.37 8.30 -0.81
CA ARG A 115 -11.32 8.98 -1.57
C ARG A 115 -11.54 8.77 -3.05
N VAL A 116 -11.32 9.82 -3.83
CA VAL A 116 -11.53 9.81 -5.27
C VAL A 116 -10.19 9.79 -6.00
N TYR A 117 -10.14 9.07 -7.10
CA TYR A 117 -8.96 8.97 -7.94
C TYR A 117 -9.37 9.15 -9.40
N ARG A 118 -8.53 9.83 -10.16
CA ARG A 118 -8.65 9.93 -11.62
C ARG A 118 -7.89 8.78 -12.26
N THR A 119 -8.57 8.01 -13.10
CA THR A 119 -7.97 6.90 -13.85
C THR A 119 -7.39 7.44 -15.17
N THR A 120 -6.15 7.11 -15.43
CA THR A 120 -5.44 7.36 -16.70
C THR A 120 -4.72 6.10 -17.13
N VAL A 121 -4.24 6.05 -18.37
CA VAL A 121 -3.39 4.95 -18.87
C VAL A 121 -2.03 5.54 -19.23
N TYR A 122 -0.97 4.93 -18.73
CA TYR A 122 0.40 5.30 -19.05
C TYR A 122 1.16 4.05 -19.48
N GLN A 123 1.68 4.03 -20.71
CA GLN A 123 2.39 2.88 -21.29
C GLN A 123 1.65 1.53 -21.05
N ASN A 124 0.35 1.49 -21.34
CA ASN A 124 -0.56 0.35 -21.15
C ASN A 124 -0.83 -0.06 -19.68
N VAL A 125 -0.34 0.71 -18.69
CA VAL A 125 -0.64 0.50 -17.27
C VAL A 125 -1.75 1.44 -16.85
N GLN A 126 -2.84 0.90 -16.26
CA GLN A 126 -3.89 1.72 -15.67
C GLN A 126 -3.38 2.33 -14.37
N ILE A 127 -3.48 3.65 -14.26
CA ILE A 127 -3.00 4.45 -13.13
C ILE A 127 -4.18 5.19 -12.50
N ASN A 128 -4.34 5.07 -11.20
CA ASN A 128 -5.30 5.83 -10.41
C ASN A 128 -4.55 6.90 -9.61
N SER A 129 -4.80 8.17 -9.88
CA SER A 129 -4.15 9.31 -9.22
C SER A 129 -5.11 10.01 -8.26
N TYR A 130 -4.71 10.15 -7.00
CA TYR A 130 -5.52 10.75 -5.94
C TYR A 130 -5.95 12.18 -6.27
N VAL A 131 -7.23 12.48 -6.03
CA VAL A 131 -7.83 13.81 -6.17
C VAL A 131 -8.20 14.32 -4.78
N PRO A 132 -7.60 15.44 -4.32
CA PRO A 132 -7.92 15.99 -3.01
C PRO A 132 -9.39 16.39 -2.89
N ALA A 133 -10.04 16.06 -1.77
CA ALA A 133 -11.43 16.48 -1.51
C ALA A 133 -11.54 17.97 -1.16
N VAL A 134 -10.45 18.58 -0.71
CA VAL A 134 -10.37 20.01 -0.35
C VAL A 134 -9.06 20.61 -0.81
N VAL A 135 -9.09 21.90 -1.11
CA VAL A 135 -7.92 22.75 -1.31
C VAL A 135 -7.96 23.90 -0.30
N TYR A 136 -6.78 24.34 0.10
CA TYR A 136 -6.61 25.44 1.04
C TYR A 136 -6.25 26.74 0.32
N ARG A 137 -6.26 27.86 1.05
CA ARG A 137 -5.77 29.13 0.50
C ARG A 137 -4.27 29.10 0.24
N PRO A 138 -3.77 29.79 -0.80
CA PRO A 138 -2.34 29.83 -1.10
C PRO A 138 -1.46 30.26 0.08
N ALA A 139 -1.94 31.18 0.93
CA ALA A 139 -1.21 31.61 2.12
C ALA A 139 -1.01 30.50 3.17
N PHE A 140 -1.99 29.59 3.32
CA PHE A 140 -1.86 28.43 4.22
C PHE A 140 -0.86 27.41 3.68
N TYR A 141 -0.91 27.11 2.38
CA TYR A 141 0.11 26.26 1.74
C TYR A 141 1.50 26.86 1.86
N GLY A 142 1.65 28.20 1.62
CA GLY A 142 2.92 28.90 1.77
C GLY A 142 3.48 28.80 3.20
N TRP A 143 2.63 28.95 4.22
CA TRP A 143 3.02 28.73 5.61
C TRP A 143 3.47 27.29 5.89
N ALA A 144 2.78 26.30 5.31
CA ALA A 144 3.13 24.89 5.48
C ALA A 144 4.40 24.49 4.70
N ALA A 145 4.70 25.14 3.59
CA ALA A 145 5.90 24.88 2.79
C ALA A 145 7.17 25.55 3.35
N GLN A 146 7.02 26.70 4.01
CA GLN A 146 8.15 27.50 4.50
C GLN A 146 8.61 27.05 5.89
N PRO A 147 9.89 27.26 6.24
CA PRO A 147 10.36 27.08 7.59
C PRO A 147 9.60 27.99 8.57
N TRP A 148 9.30 27.48 9.75
CA TRP A 148 8.73 28.27 10.83
C TRP A 148 9.77 29.23 11.41
N ARG A 149 9.33 30.36 11.97
CA ARG A 149 10.24 31.36 12.55
C ARG A 149 11.16 30.77 13.61
N GLU A 150 10.64 29.86 14.42
CA GLU A 150 11.38 29.09 15.41
C GLU A 150 10.93 27.64 15.36
N PRO A 151 11.86 26.66 15.53
CA PRO A 151 11.50 25.27 15.65
C PRO A 151 10.62 25.02 16.88
N VAL A 152 9.54 24.26 16.70
CA VAL A 152 8.54 23.98 17.75
C VAL A 152 8.71 22.59 18.32
N THR A 153 8.42 22.45 19.61
CA THR A 153 8.32 21.14 20.26
C THR A 153 6.90 20.62 20.10
N TYR A 154 6.78 19.40 19.56
CA TYR A 154 5.51 18.70 19.45
C TYR A 154 5.55 17.40 20.25
N VAL A 155 4.56 17.19 21.09
CA VAL A 155 4.49 15.99 21.94
C VAL A 155 3.64 14.93 21.25
N TRP A 156 4.29 13.88 20.79
CA TRP A 156 3.61 12.73 20.19
C TRP A 156 2.96 11.88 21.26
N VAL A 157 1.69 11.52 21.03
CA VAL A 157 0.98 10.58 21.90
C VAL A 157 1.64 9.21 21.80
N GLN A 158 2.05 8.67 22.95
CA GLN A 158 2.61 7.33 23.01
C GLN A 158 1.51 6.30 22.77
N THR A 159 1.77 5.39 21.83
CA THR A 159 0.86 4.31 21.45
C THR A 159 1.60 2.97 21.50
N PRO A 160 0.89 1.83 21.58
CA PRO A 160 1.56 0.52 21.48
C PRO A 160 2.41 0.37 20.21
N SER A 161 1.96 0.94 19.08
CA SER A 161 2.74 0.92 17.84
C SER A 161 4.02 1.74 17.93
N SER A 162 4.02 2.92 18.56
CA SER A 162 5.24 3.71 18.72
C SER A 162 6.27 3.00 19.60
N GLY A 163 5.83 2.29 20.65
CA GLY A 163 6.70 1.46 21.48
C GLY A 163 7.29 0.26 20.71
N ALA A 164 6.48 -0.40 19.88
CA ALA A 164 6.92 -1.56 19.10
C ALA A 164 8.00 -1.21 18.06
N TYR A 165 8.01 0.01 17.55
CA TYR A 165 8.94 0.45 16.48
C TYR A 165 10.00 1.45 16.96
N VAL A 166 10.21 1.64 18.26
CA VAL A 166 11.13 2.66 18.79
C VAL A 166 12.57 2.50 18.28
N GLY A 167 13.04 1.28 18.04
CA GLY A 167 14.37 1.01 17.44
C GLY A 167 14.45 1.34 15.95
N PHE A 168 13.33 1.40 15.25
CA PHE A 168 13.28 1.72 13.83
C PHE A 168 13.01 3.20 13.57
N PHE A 169 12.09 3.80 14.31
CA PHE A 169 11.62 5.17 14.09
C PHE A 169 11.33 5.87 15.43
N ALA A 170 11.93 7.02 15.58
CA ALA A 170 11.58 7.99 16.63
C ALA A 170 11.24 9.33 15.97
N PRO A 171 10.10 9.95 16.32
CA PRO A 171 9.76 11.29 15.85
C PRO A 171 10.80 12.32 16.33
N GLU A 172 10.97 13.39 15.55
CA GLU A 172 11.85 14.47 15.95
C GLU A 172 11.27 15.20 17.20
N PRO A 173 12.15 15.59 18.15
CA PRO A 173 11.69 16.32 19.35
C PRO A 173 11.30 17.77 19.01
N ARG A 174 11.79 18.31 17.90
CA ARG A 174 11.55 19.69 17.46
C ARG A 174 11.44 19.75 15.94
N TYR A 175 10.46 20.50 15.47
CA TYR A 175 10.15 20.63 14.05
C TYR A 175 10.43 22.05 13.55
N PRO A 176 11.29 22.22 12.52
CA PRO A 176 11.56 23.51 11.92
C PRO A 176 10.48 23.94 10.91
N SER A 177 9.57 23.05 10.50
CA SER A 177 8.55 23.31 9.47
C SER A 177 7.41 22.29 9.56
N ALA A 178 6.28 22.63 8.93
CA ALA A 178 5.17 21.68 8.76
C ALA A 178 5.59 20.46 7.92
N SER A 179 6.44 20.63 6.91
CA SER A 179 6.90 19.52 6.06
C SER A 179 7.72 18.48 6.84
N ALA A 180 8.55 18.89 7.79
CA ALA A 180 9.27 17.98 8.67
C ALA A 180 8.32 17.22 9.62
N TRP A 181 7.34 17.92 10.19
CA TRP A 181 6.30 17.31 11.02
C TRP A 181 5.44 16.32 10.23
N LEU A 182 5.04 16.68 9.00
CA LEU A 182 4.27 15.81 8.10
C LEU A 182 5.03 14.56 7.69
N ALA A 183 6.35 14.63 7.51
CA ALA A 183 7.17 13.46 7.21
C ALA A 183 7.10 12.44 8.37
N ASP A 184 7.29 12.87 9.60
CA ASP A 184 7.16 11.99 10.77
C ASP A 184 5.72 11.50 10.96
N TYR A 185 4.73 12.35 10.71
CA TYR A 185 3.31 11.97 10.75
C TYR A 185 2.99 10.81 9.79
N MET A 186 3.47 10.88 8.54
CA MET A 186 3.25 9.83 7.55
C MET A 186 3.92 8.51 7.94
N ILE A 187 5.16 8.57 8.45
CA ILE A 187 5.86 7.36 8.91
C ILE A 187 5.08 6.73 10.06
N ALA A 188 4.71 7.54 11.08
CA ALA A 188 3.97 7.07 12.25
C ALA A 188 2.63 6.39 11.87
N GLU A 189 1.86 6.99 10.93
CA GLU A 189 0.60 6.42 10.44
C GLU A 189 0.81 5.08 9.71
N ASN A 190 1.86 4.95 8.89
CA ASN A 190 2.17 3.69 8.22
C ASN A 190 2.65 2.62 9.21
N LEU A 191 3.46 2.99 10.21
CA LEU A 191 3.90 2.06 11.26
C LEU A 191 2.73 1.59 12.14
N ARG A 192 1.78 2.46 12.46
CA ARG A 192 0.54 2.08 13.14
C ARG A 192 -0.23 1.04 12.32
N HIS A 193 -0.31 1.23 11.01
CA HIS A 193 -0.92 0.27 10.10
C HIS A 193 -0.18 -1.09 10.11
N ALA A 194 1.15 -1.07 10.04
CA ALA A 194 1.94 -2.31 10.11
C ALA A 194 1.71 -3.07 11.41
N TYR A 195 1.63 -2.34 12.53
CA TYR A 195 1.37 -2.91 13.85
C TYR A 195 -0.01 -3.58 13.94
N GLU A 196 -1.07 -2.87 13.53
CA GLU A 196 -2.44 -3.38 13.51
C GLU A 196 -2.58 -4.64 12.63
N ALA A 197 -1.94 -4.63 11.45
CA ALA A 197 -1.94 -5.78 10.55
C ALA A 197 -1.16 -6.98 11.11
N GLY A 198 -0.04 -6.72 11.79
CA GLY A 198 0.74 -7.75 12.47
C GLY A 198 -0.06 -8.43 13.58
N LEU A 199 -0.74 -7.66 14.43
CA LEU A 199 -1.61 -8.21 15.47
C LEU A 199 -2.71 -9.10 14.88
N ALA A 200 -3.31 -8.68 13.77
CA ALA A 200 -4.33 -9.47 13.08
C ALA A 200 -3.80 -10.79 12.49
N ALA A 201 -2.53 -10.82 12.09
CA ALA A 201 -1.85 -12.01 11.59
C ALA A 201 -1.28 -12.90 12.72
N GLY A 202 -1.52 -12.55 14.00
CA GLY A 202 -0.98 -13.27 15.15
C GLY A 202 0.52 -13.06 15.36
N SER A 203 1.14 -12.11 14.68
CA SER A 203 2.54 -11.76 14.85
C SER A 203 2.68 -10.51 15.73
N GLN A 204 3.50 -10.59 16.78
CA GLN A 204 3.88 -9.41 17.56
C GLN A 204 5.16 -8.83 16.96
N ALA A 205 4.99 -7.73 16.24
CA ALA A 205 6.13 -6.95 15.77
C ALA A 205 6.82 -6.30 16.98
N ASN A 206 8.09 -6.60 17.19
CA ASN A 206 8.92 -5.94 18.18
C ASN A 206 10.26 -5.56 17.55
N TYR A 207 10.41 -4.28 17.22
CA TYR A 207 11.60 -3.70 16.61
C TYR A 207 12.25 -2.69 17.56
N GLN A 208 12.44 -3.10 18.83
CA GLN A 208 13.07 -2.26 19.86
C GLN A 208 14.58 -2.22 19.68
N ASP A 209 15.16 -3.28 19.13
CA ASP A 209 16.60 -3.35 18.88
C ASP A 209 16.93 -2.95 17.43
N ALA A 210 17.59 -1.79 17.28
CA ALA A 210 18.02 -1.30 15.98
C ALA A 210 19.04 -2.24 15.29
N GLY A 211 19.78 -3.03 16.03
CA GLY A 211 20.75 -3.99 15.50
C GLY A 211 20.13 -5.17 14.77
N SER A 212 18.82 -5.43 14.95
CA SER A 212 18.07 -6.48 14.25
C SER A 212 17.42 -6.03 12.94
N LEU A 213 17.53 -4.75 12.59
CA LEU A 213 16.89 -4.18 11.40
C LEU A 213 17.69 -4.44 10.12
N GLY A 214 17.00 -4.50 8.99
CA GLY A 214 17.64 -4.56 7.68
C GLY A 214 18.31 -3.24 7.27
N ALA A 215 17.60 -2.12 7.49
CA ALA A 215 18.08 -0.77 7.25
C ALA A 215 17.33 0.20 8.19
N PRO A 216 17.98 0.74 9.25
CA PRO A 216 17.34 1.65 10.19
C PRO A 216 16.93 2.97 9.52
N MET A 217 15.91 3.63 10.07
CA MET A 217 15.48 4.96 9.63
C MET A 217 16.52 5.99 10.04
N THR A 218 17.19 6.61 9.07
CA THR A 218 18.17 7.65 9.33
C THR A 218 17.57 9.05 9.23
N ARG A 219 18.27 10.04 9.76
CA ARG A 219 17.84 11.44 9.65
C ARG A 219 17.82 11.91 8.19
N GLU A 220 18.79 11.48 7.39
CA GLU A 220 18.89 11.82 5.97
C GLU A 220 17.66 11.33 5.19
N VAL A 221 17.16 10.14 5.50
CA VAL A 221 15.93 9.60 4.90
C VAL A 221 14.71 10.45 5.29
N LYS A 222 14.62 10.86 6.56
CA LYS A 222 13.54 11.75 7.03
C LYS A 222 13.62 13.14 6.38
N ASP A 223 14.82 13.70 6.24
CA ASP A 223 15.06 15.00 5.59
C ASP A 223 14.69 14.95 4.09
N GLN A 224 15.04 13.87 3.38
CA GLN A 224 14.62 13.65 1.99
C GLN A 224 13.10 13.57 1.87
N LEU A 225 12.42 12.87 2.79
CA LEU A 225 10.97 12.78 2.80
C LEU A 225 10.34 14.15 3.09
N ALA A 226 10.86 14.91 4.05
CA ALA A 226 10.39 16.27 4.37
C ALA A 226 10.55 17.23 3.18
N LEU A 227 11.67 17.11 2.43
CA LEU A 227 11.87 17.87 1.19
C LEU A 227 10.79 17.56 0.16
N GLN A 228 10.43 16.27 -0.02
CA GLN A 228 9.39 15.88 -0.98
C GLN A 228 8.00 16.32 -0.53
N VAL A 229 7.72 16.28 0.78
CA VAL A 229 6.49 16.86 1.34
C VAL A 229 6.40 18.34 1.01
N ARG A 230 7.47 19.10 1.22
CA ARG A 230 7.52 20.53 0.89
C ARG A 230 7.25 20.77 -0.61
N GLN A 231 7.93 20.04 -1.48
CA GLN A 231 7.73 20.15 -2.93
C GLN A 231 6.29 19.84 -3.35
N GLN A 232 5.65 18.86 -2.72
CA GLN A 232 4.25 18.54 -2.98
C GLN A 232 3.32 19.68 -2.52
N ILE A 233 3.56 20.25 -1.32
CA ILE A 233 2.77 21.39 -0.81
C ILE A 233 2.93 22.62 -1.73
N GLU A 234 4.15 22.91 -2.20
CA GLU A 234 4.40 23.98 -3.17
C GLU A 234 3.66 23.74 -4.50
N SER A 235 3.65 22.48 -4.98
CA SER A 235 2.87 22.10 -6.17
C SER A 235 1.36 22.28 -5.97
N ASP A 236 0.83 21.85 -4.80
CA ASP A 236 -0.58 22.02 -4.46
C ASP A 236 -0.95 23.53 -4.29
N GLN A 237 -0.02 24.34 -3.77
CA GLN A 237 -0.16 25.80 -3.74
C GLN A 237 -0.32 26.39 -5.14
N MET A 238 0.58 26.02 -6.06
CA MET A 238 0.50 26.48 -7.45
C MET A 238 -0.80 26.04 -8.13
N ALA A 239 -1.21 24.78 -7.93
CA ALA A 239 -2.47 24.27 -8.45
C ALA A 239 -3.70 25.00 -7.87
N SER A 240 -3.63 25.47 -6.63
CA SER A 240 -4.72 26.22 -6.00
C SER A 240 -4.99 27.61 -6.61
N ILE A 241 -4.01 28.15 -7.32
CA ILE A 241 -4.06 29.47 -7.98
C ILE A 241 -4.51 29.35 -9.44
N GLN A 242 -4.26 28.20 -10.09
CA GLN A 242 -4.58 27.97 -11.51
C GLN A 242 -6.06 27.59 -11.71
N PRO A 243 -6.75 28.12 -12.74
CA PRO A 243 -8.09 27.66 -13.07
C PRO A 243 -8.07 26.21 -13.57
N ALA A 244 -9.07 25.42 -13.18
CA ALA A 244 -9.21 24.01 -13.51
C ALA A 244 -9.21 23.68 -15.02
N SER A 245 -9.47 24.65 -15.89
CA SER A 245 -9.55 24.51 -17.35
C SER A 245 -8.22 24.30 -18.07
N GLN A 246 -7.06 24.43 -17.41
CA GLN A 246 -5.74 24.27 -18.05
C GLN A 246 -5.12 22.88 -17.87
N MET A 247 -5.79 21.94 -17.23
CA MET A 247 -5.26 20.60 -16.94
C MET A 247 -5.67 19.50 -17.96
N THR A 248 -6.14 19.91 -19.15
CA THR A 248 -6.57 18.95 -20.18
C THR A 248 -5.53 18.83 -21.29
N GLY A 249 -5.01 17.62 -21.53
CA GLY A 249 -4.52 17.27 -22.87
C GLY A 249 -3.13 16.67 -23.05
N GLN A 250 -2.35 16.43 -22.01
CA GLN A 250 -1.13 15.63 -22.14
C GLN A 250 -1.24 14.35 -21.32
N GLU A 251 -0.73 13.23 -21.85
CA GLU A 251 -0.47 12.01 -21.05
C GLU A 251 0.41 12.42 -19.86
N ALA A 252 -0.24 12.86 -18.78
CA ALA A 252 0.49 13.37 -17.63
C ALA A 252 1.31 12.21 -17.06
N VAL A 253 2.62 12.42 -16.98
CA VAL A 253 3.53 11.48 -16.32
C VAL A 253 2.97 11.18 -14.93
N PRO A 254 2.78 9.89 -14.57
CA PRO A 254 2.26 9.52 -13.27
C PRO A 254 3.04 10.19 -12.13
N GLY A 255 2.35 10.61 -11.06
CA GLY A 255 2.99 11.27 -9.92
C GLY A 255 4.13 10.45 -9.30
N ALA A 256 4.05 9.12 -9.41
CA ALA A 256 5.15 8.23 -9.00
C ALA A 256 6.41 8.41 -9.87
N LEU A 257 6.30 8.87 -11.11
CA LEU A 257 7.43 9.06 -12.02
C LEU A 257 7.88 10.53 -12.15
N ALA A 258 7.03 11.49 -11.76
CA ALA A 258 7.27 12.90 -12.04
C ALA A 258 8.58 13.48 -11.45
N PRO A 259 8.90 13.41 -10.15
CA PRO A 259 10.19 13.85 -9.63
C PRO A 259 11.28 12.78 -9.82
N ARG A 260 12.50 13.21 -10.16
CA ARG A 260 13.66 12.33 -10.12
C ARG A 260 13.98 11.91 -8.68
N ASN A 261 14.55 10.70 -8.51
CA ASN A 261 14.96 10.16 -7.20
C ASN A 261 13.84 10.23 -6.15
N ARG A 262 12.59 9.99 -6.56
CA ARG A 262 11.47 10.05 -5.64
C ARG A 262 11.58 9.00 -4.55
N VAL A 263 11.34 9.44 -3.31
CA VAL A 263 11.26 8.58 -2.13
C VAL A 263 9.79 8.21 -1.86
N PHE A 264 9.55 6.97 -1.49
CA PHE A 264 8.22 6.47 -1.16
C PHE A 264 8.23 5.84 0.22
N VAL A 265 7.20 6.11 1.01
CA VAL A 265 6.88 5.33 2.20
C VAL A 265 6.01 4.16 1.76
N VAL A 266 6.46 2.95 2.03
CA VAL A 266 5.71 1.73 1.73
C VAL A 266 4.41 1.74 2.53
N ASN A 267 3.30 1.45 1.88
CA ASN A 267 1.95 1.51 2.45
C ASN A 267 1.25 0.15 2.55
N SER A 268 1.91 -0.88 2.06
CA SER A 268 1.38 -2.24 1.98
C SER A 268 2.48 -3.28 2.22
N PHE A 269 2.10 -4.53 2.43
CA PHE A 269 3.06 -5.64 2.54
C PHE A 269 3.38 -6.15 1.15
N ILE A 270 4.67 -6.16 0.78
CA ILE A 270 5.12 -6.48 -0.57
C ILE A 270 6.35 -7.38 -0.48
N ASP A 271 6.26 -8.58 -1.03
CA ASP A 271 7.42 -9.43 -1.21
C ASP A 271 8.15 -9.04 -2.50
N VAL A 272 9.44 -8.82 -2.38
CA VAL A 272 10.31 -8.47 -3.51
C VAL A 272 11.52 -9.39 -3.57
N SER A 273 12.10 -9.50 -4.75
CA SER A 273 13.36 -10.20 -4.96
C SER A 273 14.40 -9.25 -5.52
N SER A 274 15.64 -9.43 -5.10
CA SER A 274 16.76 -8.65 -5.61
C SER A 274 16.92 -8.88 -7.12
N THR A 275 17.17 -7.81 -7.85
CA THR A 275 17.52 -7.87 -9.28
C THR A 275 18.92 -8.45 -9.51
N ALA A 276 19.78 -8.48 -8.48
CA ALA A 276 21.16 -8.91 -8.59
C ALA A 276 21.40 -10.40 -8.25
N ASN A 277 20.70 -10.95 -7.24
CA ASN A 277 21.05 -12.27 -6.67
C ASN A 277 19.84 -13.12 -6.25
N ALA A 278 18.62 -12.74 -6.66
CA ALA A 278 17.38 -13.40 -6.30
C ALA A 278 17.11 -13.53 -4.76
N GLN A 279 17.88 -12.85 -3.92
CA GLN A 279 17.59 -12.74 -2.49
C GLN A 279 16.20 -12.12 -2.31
N ALA A 280 15.42 -12.66 -1.40
CA ALA A 280 14.07 -12.19 -1.16
C ALA A 280 13.99 -11.31 0.08
N CYS A 281 13.14 -10.30 0.00
CA CYS A 281 12.86 -9.32 1.04
C CYS A 281 11.37 -9.07 1.13
N SER A 282 10.83 -8.83 2.34
CA SER A 282 9.44 -8.44 2.55
C SER A 282 9.39 -7.01 3.07
N LEU A 283 8.99 -6.09 2.21
CA LEU A 283 8.70 -4.70 2.57
C LEU A 283 7.39 -4.62 3.35
N THR A 284 7.34 -3.72 4.32
CA THR A 284 6.19 -3.54 5.20
C THR A 284 5.82 -2.06 5.34
N PRO A 285 4.57 -1.70 5.69
CA PRO A 285 4.18 -0.30 5.81
C PRO A 285 5.10 0.48 6.75
N GLY A 286 5.60 1.63 6.29
CA GLY A 286 6.58 2.47 6.99
C GLY A 286 8.03 2.25 6.57
N ASP A 287 8.35 1.21 5.82
CA ASP A 287 9.66 1.10 5.14
C ASP A 287 9.77 2.20 4.08
N VAL A 288 10.98 2.54 3.69
CA VAL A 288 11.23 3.62 2.74
C VAL A 288 12.07 3.12 1.59
N VAL A 289 11.60 3.40 0.39
CA VAL A 289 12.28 3.05 -0.85
C VAL A 289 12.46 4.27 -1.74
N GLN A 290 13.48 4.25 -2.60
CA GLN A 290 13.75 5.32 -3.54
C GLN A 290 13.77 4.77 -4.96
N ARG A 291 13.18 5.50 -5.89
CA ARG A 291 13.27 5.21 -7.31
C ARG A 291 14.70 5.43 -7.80
N SER A 292 15.28 4.44 -8.46
CA SER A 292 16.64 4.48 -9.02
C SER A 292 16.67 4.70 -10.54
N SER A 293 15.51 4.59 -11.22
CA SER A 293 15.38 4.82 -12.66
C SER A 293 14.23 5.77 -12.98
N ASP A 294 14.38 6.62 -13.99
CA ASP A 294 13.32 7.53 -14.49
C ASP A 294 12.40 6.86 -15.53
N LYS A 295 12.70 5.64 -15.94
CA LYS A 295 11.96 4.89 -16.94
C LYS A 295 11.54 3.54 -16.41
N LEU A 296 10.51 2.98 -17.03
CA LEU A 296 10.18 1.57 -16.83
C LEU A 296 11.31 0.69 -17.40
N ASN A 297 11.61 -0.39 -16.70
CA ASN A 297 12.52 -1.42 -17.21
C ASN A 297 11.81 -2.27 -18.29
N PRO A 298 12.51 -3.21 -18.95
CA PRO A 298 11.93 -4.04 -20.00
C PRO A 298 10.70 -4.87 -19.57
N ASP A 299 10.57 -5.16 -18.27
CA ASP A 299 9.43 -5.88 -17.70
C ASP A 299 8.24 -4.95 -17.36
N GLY A 300 8.31 -3.66 -17.70
CA GLY A 300 7.28 -2.66 -17.39
C GLY A 300 7.24 -2.25 -15.93
N LYS A 301 8.29 -2.54 -15.15
CA LYS A 301 8.42 -2.20 -13.74
C LYS A 301 9.35 -0.99 -13.54
N VAL A 302 9.34 -0.46 -12.33
CA VAL A 302 10.18 0.65 -11.90
C VAL A 302 11.25 0.13 -10.96
N ASP A 303 12.52 0.39 -11.27
CA ASP A 303 13.64 0.00 -10.44
C ASP A 303 13.72 0.92 -9.22
N ILE A 304 13.90 0.30 -8.05
CA ILE A 304 13.98 0.97 -6.76
C ILE A 304 15.14 0.41 -5.93
N VAL A 305 15.56 1.20 -4.95
CA VAL A 305 16.47 0.78 -3.88
C VAL A 305 15.83 1.02 -2.51
N ILE A 306 16.13 0.16 -1.56
CA ILE A 306 15.67 0.30 -0.18
C ILE A 306 16.56 1.33 0.53
N LEU A 307 15.92 2.31 1.18
CA LEU A 307 16.59 3.29 2.05
C LEU A 307 16.47 2.91 3.53
N SER A 308 15.26 2.46 3.95
CA SER A 308 15.00 2.02 5.32
C SER A 308 14.01 0.86 5.32
N ALA A 309 14.30 -0.17 6.09
CA ALA A 309 13.41 -1.33 6.25
C ALA A 309 13.60 -2.03 7.59
N LYS A 310 12.50 -2.53 8.14
CA LYS A 310 12.47 -3.27 9.40
C LYS A 310 12.95 -4.71 9.25
N ASN A 311 12.66 -5.35 8.13
CA ASN A 311 13.03 -6.74 7.90
C ASN A 311 14.54 -6.88 7.65
N ALA A 312 15.20 -7.76 8.41
CA ALA A 312 16.64 -8.00 8.34
C ALA A 312 17.15 -8.40 6.94
N ASN A 313 16.29 -9.03 6.12
CA ASN A 313 16.64 -9.41 4.75
C ASN A 313 16.53 -8.24 3.75
N CYS A 314 16.00 -7.10 4.19
CA CYS A 314 15.83 -5.88 3.42
C CYS A 314 16.93 -4.87 3.77
N THR A 315 18.15 -5.15 3.36
CA THR A 315 19.30 -4.28 3.67
C THR A 315 19.26 -2.97 2.89
N ALA A 316 19.96 -1.95 3.39
CA ALA A 316 20.13 -0.70 2.64
C ALA A 316 20.76 -0.97 1.27
N ALA A 317 20.36 -0.18 0.27
CA ALA A 317 20.76 -0.33 -1.13
C ALA A 317 20.34 -1.66 -1.80
N PHE A 318 19.49 -2.48 -1.16
CA PHE A 318 18.89 -3.64 -1.82
C PHE A 318 18.08 -3.16 -3.03
N ALA A 319 18.53 -3.56 -4.23
CA ALA A 319 17.92 -3.18 -5.50
C ALA A 319 16.85 -4.20 -5.91
N THR A 320 15.68 -3.69 -6.29
CA THR A 320 14.55 -4.48 -6.79
C THR A 320 13.70 -3.65 -7.75
N ALA A 321 12.61 -4.21 -8.25
CA ALA A 321 11.68 -3.52 -9.11
C ALA A 321 10.23 -3.74 -8.66
N LEU A 322 9.42 -2.67 -8.74
CA LEU A 322 8.01 -2.68 -8.40
C LEU A 322 7.15 -2.29 -9.61
N ASP A 323 5.92 -2.79 -9.63
CA ASP A 323 4.94 -2.37 -10.64
C ASP A 323 4.63 -0.87 -10.47
N LEU A 324 4.50 -0.16 -11.59
CA LEU A 324 4.18 1.27 -11.59
C LEU A 324 2.89 1.58 -10.81
N ALA A 325 1.87 0.72 -10.92
CA ALA A 325 0.62 0.88 -10.16
C ALA A 325 0.84 0.82 -8.65
N THR A 326 1.73 -0.06 -8.18
CA THR A 326 2.11 -0.17 -6.76
C THR A 326 2.80 1.10 -6.26
N LEU A 327 3.76 1.64 -7.03
CA LEU A 327 4.42 2.91 -6.69
C LEU A 327 3.44 4.09 -6.74
N GLN A 328 2.49 4.07 -7.69
CA GLN A 328 1.46 5.10 -7.75
C GLN A 328 0.52 5.03 -6.53
N ASP A 329 0.18 3.84 -6.04
CA ASP A 329 -0.61 3.71 -4.82
C ASP A 329 0.17 4.22 -3.57
N MET A 330 1.49 4.02 -3.50
CA MET A 330 2.34 4.66 -2.47
C MET A 330 2.33 6.20 -2.61
N HIS A 331 2.41 6.70 -3.84
CA HIS A 331 2.30 8.14 -4.10
C HIS A 331 0.93 8.70 -3.73
N ASN A 332 -0.14 7.98 -4.02
CA ASN A 332 -1.49 8.37 -3.61
C ASN A 332 -1.58 8.47 -2.08
N GLN A 333 -1.12 7.45 -1.36
CA GLN A 333 -1.10 7.45 0.11
C GLN A 333 -0.26 8.60 0.68
N PHE A 334 0.88 8.92 0.04
CA PHE A 334 1.69 10.08 0.39
C PHE A 334 0.88 11.38 0.30
N ARG A 335 0.14 11.61 -0.81
CA ARG A 335 -0.72 12.78 -0.99
C ARG A 335 -1.91 12.80 -0.03
N GLU A 336 -2.52 11.65 0.23
CA GLU A 336 -3.60 11.49 1.20
C GLU A 336 -3.14 11.84 2.62
N ASN A 337 -1.95 11.38 3.02
CA ASN A 337 -1.37 11.69 4.32
C ASN A 337 -1.02 13.19 4.45
N ILE A 338 -0.53 13.83 3.37
CA ILE A 338 -0.32 15.28 3.36
C ILE A 338 -1.67 16.01 3.54
N ALA A 339 -2.70 15.62 2.80
CA ALA A 339 -4.02 16.25 2.92
C ALA A 339 -4.61 16.10 4.33
N ALA A 340 -4.52 14.90 4.92
CA ALA A 340 -4.97 14.64 6.29
C ALA A 340 -4.15 15.42 7.32
N GLY A 341 -2.84 15.44 7.17
CA GLY A 341 -1.94 16.18 8.07
C GLY A 341 -2.09 17.69 7.98
N LEU A 342 -2.30 18.26 6.76
CA LEU A 342 -2.65 19.68 6.60
C LEU A 342 -3.96 20.02 7.28
N GLY A 343 -4.97 19.13 7.20
CA GLY A 343 -6.22 19.29 7.94
C GLY A 343 -6.00 19.33 9.46
N LYS A 344 -5.12 18.46 9.97
CA LYS A 344 -4.75 18.42 11.38
C LYS A 344 -4.01 19.69 11.82
N LEU A 345 -3.03 20.15 11.02
CA LEU A 345 -2.33 21.41 11.26
C LEU A 345 -3.27 22.62 11.23
N ALA A 346 -4.27 22.64 10.35
CA ALA A 346 -5.26 23.70 10.28
C ALA A 346 -6.13 23.75 11.55
N THR A 347 -6.49 22.62 12.12
CA THR A 347 -7.29 22.54 13.35
C THR A 347 -6.49 22.79 14.63
N SER A 348 -5.19 22.45 14.65
CA SER A 348 -4.28 22.64 15.77
C SER A 348 -3.47 23.95 15.69
N SER A 349 -3.82 24.85 14.77
CA SER A 349 -3.13 26.14 14.61
C SER A 349 -3.16 26.95 15.91
N GLY A 350 -1.98 27.32 16.43
CA GLY A 350 -1.82 28.04 17.70
C GLY A 350 -1.99 27.18 18.96
N SER A 351 -2.09 25.84 18.82
CA SER A 351 -2.18 24.89 19.93
C SER A 351 -1.19 23.74 19.76
N ASP A 352 -1.02 22.90 20.79
CA ASP A 352 -0.17 21.70 20.78
C ASP A 352 1.26 21.93 20.26
N GLY A 353 1.79 23.15 20.45
CA GLY A 353 3.10 23.56 19.94
C GLY A 353 3.11 23.95 18.45
N ILE A 354 2.00 23.84 17.73
CA ILE A 354 1.92 24.26 16.32
C ILE A 354 1.81 25.78 16.25
N PRO A 355 2.64 26.49 15.41
CA PRO A 355 2.56 27.93 15.26
C PRO A 355 1.21 28.36 14.68
N VAL A 356 0.82 29.61 14.97
CA VAL A 356 -0.38 30.20 14.37
C VAL A 356 -0.23 30.23 12.85
N ALA A 357 -1.16 29.60 12.15
CA ALA A 357 -1.22 29.59 10.70
C ALA A 357 -2.15 30.70 10.15
N PRO A 358 -1.95 31.16 8.92
CA PRO A 358 -2.98 31.91 8.20
C PRO A 358 -4.27 31.10 8.10
N ALA A 359 -5.42 31.79 7.95
CA ALA A 359 -6.70 31.11 7.81
C ALA A 359 -6.65 30.09 6.66
N ALA A 360 -6.84 28.82 7.00
CA ALA A 360 -6.79 27.70 6.04
C ALA A 360 -7.93 27.78 5.01
N SER A 361 -9.14 28.17 5.48
CA SER A 361 -10.37 28.36 4.66
C SER A 361 -10.50 27.27 3.58
N PRO A 362 -10.71 26.00 3.97
CA PRO A 362 -10.78 24.89 3.04
C PRO A 362 -11.95 25.08 2.06
N ARG A 363 -11.70 24.81 0.77
CA ARG A 363 -12.70 24.82 -0.29
C ARG A 363 -12.84 23.39 -0.83
N ALA A 364 -14.07 22.93 -0.94
CA ALA A 364 -14.37 21.63 -1.53
C ALA A 364 -13.96 21.58 -3.01
N VAL A 365 -13.41 20.45 -3.42
CA VAL A 365 -13.13 20.11 -4.82
C VAL A 365 -14.18 19.09 -5.26
N VAL A 366 -15.01 19.49 -6.24
CA VAL A 366 -16.17 18.67 -6.69
C VAL A 366 -15.72 17.30 -7.19
N GLU A 367 -14.65 17.25 -7.98
CA GLU A 367 -14.08 16.03 -8.54
C GLU A 367 -13.47 15.12 -7.46
N GLY A 368 -13.09 15.67 -6.31
CA GLY A 368 -12.55 14.94 -5.16
C GLY A 368 -13.61 14.40 -4.21
N GLN A 369 -14.90 14.56 -4.53
CA GLN A 369 -15.99 14.12 -3.69
C GLN A 369 -16.81 13.00 -4.33
N ALA A 370 -17.22 12.04 -3.52
CA ALA A 370 -18.14 10.98 -3.92
C ALA A 370 -18.98 10.55 -2.70
N PRO A 371 -20.17 10.00 -2.91
CA PRO A 371 -20.95 9.42 -1.83
C PRO A 371 -20.25 8.22 -1.21
N VAL A 372 -20.47 8.02 0.08
CA VAL A 372 -20.03 6.81 0.79
C VAL A 372 -20.76 5.59 0.23
N ASP A 373 -20.03 4.51 -0.02
CA ASP A 373 -20.65 3.22 -0.34
C ASP A 373 -21.15 2.56 0.95
N GLU A 374 -22.44 2.64 1.20
CA GLU A 374 -23.10 2.05 2.39
C GLU A 374 -22.93 0.52 2.46
N GLN A 375 -22.69 -0.15 1.33
CA GLN A 375 -22.49 -1.60 1.26
C GLN A 375 -21.03 -2.00 1.54
N ALA A 376 -20.08 -1.05 1.59
CA ALA A 376 -18.65 -1.33 1.65
C ALA A 376 -18.28 -2.27 2.81
N ARG A 377 -18.82 -2.04 4.01
CA ARG A 377 -18.55 -2.89 5.18
C ARG A 377 -19.00 -4.33 4.94
N GLY A 378 -20.22 -4.53 4.47
CA GLY A 378 -20.76 -5.87 4.19
C GLY A 378 -19.95 -6.59 3.12
N LEU A 379 -19.53 -5.87 2.07
CA LEU A 379 -18.70 -6.43 1.00
C LEU A 379 -17.32 -6.86 1.49
N LEU A 380 -16.67 -6.06 2.34
CA LEU A 380 -15.37 -6.40 2.93
C LEU A 380 -15.46 -7.62 3.85
N MET A 381 -16.49 -7.69 4.72
CA MET A 381 -16.69 -8.84 5.60
C MET A 381 -17.01 -10.12 4.81
N ALA A 382 -17.87 -10.03 3.80
CA ALA A 382 -18.20 -11.15 2.94
C ALA A 382 -16.97 -11.67 2.17
N GLN A 383 -16.11 -10.76 1.70
CA GLN A 383 -14.86 -11.12 1.03
C GLN A 383 -13.92 -11.89 1.95
N MET A 384 -13.76 -11.47 3.20
CA MET A 384 -12.88 -12.16 4.15
C MET A 384 -13.38 -13.58 4.41
N ALA A 385 -14.67 -13.77 4.70
CA ALA A 385 -15.27 -15.09 4.90
C ALA A 385 -15.14 -16.00 3.67
N GLN A 386 -15.31 -15.43 2.48
CA GLN A 386 -15.14 -16.15 1.22
C GLN A 386 -13.69 -16.57 0.95
N ALA A 387 -12.72 -15.75 1.38
CA ALA A 387 -11.30 -16.10 1.28
C ALA A 387 -10.94 -17.24 2.26
N ASP A 388 -11.47 -17.20 3.50
CA ASP A 388 -11.30 -18.28 4.47
C ASP A 388 -11.81 -19.61 3.90
N GLN A 389 -13.03 -19.61 3.34
CA GLN A 389 -13.60 -20.80 2.70
C GLN A 389 -12.71 -21.33 1.56
N SER A 390 -12.18 -20.46 0.71
CA SER A 390 -11.33 -20.88 -0.42
C SER A 390 -9.98 -21.42 0.01
N GLU A 391 -9.40 -20.89 1.09
CA GLU A 391 -8.17 -21.43 1.70
C GLU A 391 -8.41 -22.80 2.31
N ASP A 392 -9.52 -22.99 3.06
CA ASP A 392 -9.90 -24.28 3.67
C ASP A 392 -10.19 -25.33 2.59
N GLU A 393 -10.91 -24.97 1.52
CA GLU A 393 -11.17 -25.85 0.39
C GLU A 393 -9.89 -26.29 -0.33
N ALA A 394 -8.94 -25.34 -0.53
CA ALA A 394 -7.66 -25.66 -1.15
C ALA A 394 -6.82 -26.59 -0.26
N LYS A 395 -6.82 -26.36 1.06
CA LYS A 395 -6.11 -27.20 2.04
C LYS A 395 -6.70 -28.61 2.08
N LEU A 396 -8.02 -28.75 2.25
CA LEU A 396 -8.70 -30.06 2.27
C LEU A 396 -8.46 -30.85 0.99
N ALA A 397 -8.50 -30.19 -0.17
CA ALA A 397 -8.22 -30.86 -1.44
C ALA A 397 -6.76 -31.27 -1.58
N SER A 398 -5.82 -30.51 -1.02
CA SER A 398 -4.39 -30.87 -0.94
C SER A 398 -4.18 -32.08 -0.03
N ASP A 399 -4.76 -32.07 1.19
CA ASP A 399 -4.60 -33.13 2.17
C ASP A 399 -5.24 -34.47 1.71
N SER A 400 -6.30 -34.40 0.91
CA SER A 400 -7.00 -35.59 0.38
C SER A 400 -6.38 -36.15 -0.90
N ALA A 401 -5.39 -35.52 -1.48
CA ALA A 401 -4.76 -35.91 -2.75
C ALA A 401 -3.50 -36.78 -2.55
N ILE A 402 -2.94 -36.78 -1.37
CA ILE A 402 -1.75 -37.53 -0.95
C ILE A 402 -2.21 -38.70 -0.12
#